data_65c48819ed2657e7582ec39d40f3bfb4
#
_entry.id   65c48819ed2657e7582ec39d40f3bfb4
#
_cell.length_a   1.000
_cell.length_b   1.000
_cell.length_c   1.000
_cell.angle_alpha   90.00
_cell.angle_beta   90.00
_cell.angle_gamma   90.00
#
_symmetry.space_group_name_H-M   'P 1'
#
loop_
_entity.id
_entity.type
_entity.pdbx_description
1 polymer ?
#
loop_
_entity_poly.entity_id
_entity_poly.type
_entity_poly.pdbx_seq_one_letter_code
_entity_poly.pdbx_strand_id
1 'polypeptide(L)'
;MLDRRTLLKSLGLSAVALPFFSDDAHANELLQPDDPKFWASVRDQFMLSKDKVFFNCGTVGVMPKVVVDKMTEHARYLATDVADWAYKDDNKEQFISGYNNLIPIRTKVAKLLNCEVAEIAMTDNVTHGMSYVANGITLQPGDEILTTDQEHGGGQSSWKLKEKRFGADFKTVAIGKPINSSAEVYDTIVKAFTPKTKVLMLSHMISGSGAILPVKELCAEAKKRGIFTVLDGAQTIGQIKVDLKEIDCDAYLGCFHKWMGAPCGTGFMFVKSEHLKNLWTTVASYRWDDHADEGFRFTQRGTGNFSVLFGLEAALDFHFQLGPERVYERIKFLGNRLRDGLRANKKVKIFSPKEETMCAGITLYNIEGMTGAQLQDAYWAKAKMRPRSQGDLYGVRHSTHIFNSEDEIDSAIKIVNGLSTP
;
A
#
# COMPACT_ATOMS: atom_id res chain seq x y z
N MET A 1 -18.88 15.87 41.07
CA MET A 1 -18.26 15.13 39.97
C MET A 1 -17.53 13.95 40.57
N LEU A 2 -18.05 12.76 40.39
CA LEU A 2 -17.39 11.52 40.83
C LEU A 2 -16.23 11.23 39.87
N ASP A 3 -15.02 10.98 40.41
CA ASP A 3 -13.88 10.66 39.60
C ASP A 3 -14.00 9.26 38.96
N ARG A 4 -13.29 9.00 37.88
CA ARG A 4 -13.35 7.79 37.08
C ARG A 4 -12.99 6.51 37.87
N ARG A 5 -12.21 6.63 38.93
CA ARG A 5 -11.84 5.51 39.83
C ARG A 5 -12.98 5.13 40.77
N THR A 6 -13.75 6.09 41.22
CA THR A 6 -14.89 5.88 42.12
C THR A 6 -16.04 5.22 41.38
N LEU A 7 -16.25 5.57 40.10
CA LEU A 7 -17.26 4.94 39.22
C LEU A 7 -16.97 3.46 38.95
N LEU A 8 -15.69 3.10 38.73
CA LEU A 8 -15.30 1.71 38.49
C LEU A 8 -15.41 0.81 39.74
N LYS A 9 -15.27 1.37 40.93
CA LYS A 9 -15.46 0.63 42.20
C LYS A 9 -16.94 0.36 42.54
N SER A 10 -17.85 1.22 42.07
CA SER A 10 -19.28 1.07 42.31
C SER A 10 -19.97 0.04 41.39
N LEU A 11 -19.32 -0.42 40.33
CA LEU A 11 -19.85 -1.38 39.36
C LEU A 11 -19.47 -2.84 39.63
N GLY A 12 -18.79 -3.14 40.76
CA GLY A 12 -18.53 -4.53 41.20
C GLY A 12 -17.66 -5.35 40.24
N LEU A 13 -16.96 -4.69 39.32
CA LEU A 13 -15.99 -5.34 38.40
C LEU A 13 -14.69 -5.56 39.18
N SER A 14 -14.53 -6.72 39.78
CA SER A 14 -13.23 -7.24 40.21
C SER A 14 -12.34 -7.29 38.96
N ALA A 15 -11.37 -6.39 38.86
CA ALA A 15 -10.29 -6.53 37.91
C ALA A 15 -9.55 -7.84 38.25
N VAL A 16 -9.86 -8.91 37.53
CA VAL A 16 -8.96 -10.07 37.46
C VAL A 16 -7.72 -9.57 36.73
N ALA A 17 -6.72 -9.22 37.51
CA ALA A 17 -5.39 -8.95 37.01
C ALA A 17 -4.88 -10.25 36.39
N LEU A 18 -4.83 -10.33 35.07
CA LEU A 18 -4.14 -11.41 34.35
C LEU A 18 -2.66 -11.35 34.68
N PRO A 19 -2.03 -12.38 35.28
CA PRO A 19 -0.70 -12.33 35.86
C PRO A 19 0.43 -12.57 34.83
N PHE A 20 0.32 -12.08 33.59
CA PHE A 20 1.33 -12.33 32.55
C PHE A 20 1.69 -11.13 31.66
N PHE A 21 1.45 -9.93 32.10
CA PHE A 21 2.05 -8.78 31.43
C PHE A 21 3.14 -8.21 32.34
N SER A 22 4.39 -8.61 32.06
CA SER A 22 5.51 -7.85 32.55
C SER A 22 5.41 -6.44 31.96
N ASP A 23 5.39 -5.42 32.81
CA ASP A 23 5.41 -3.98 32.47
C ASP A 23 6.72 -3.53 31.77
N ASP A 24 7.48 -4.45 31.20
CA ASP A 24 8.73 -4.19 30.47
C ASP A 24 8.55 -3.90 28.99
N ALA A 25 7.33 -3.70 28.52
CA ALA A 25 7.12 -3.09 27.18
C ALA A 25 7.32 -1.56 27.30
N HIS A 26 8.55 -1.10 27.49
CA HIS A 26 8.93 0.24 27.05
C HIS A 26 8.76 0.29 25.51
N ALA A 27 7.55 0.58 25.04
CA ALA A 27 7.40 1.23 23.77
C ALA A 27 8.25 2.51 23.91
N ASN A 28 9.41 2.57 23.26
CA ASN A 28 10.21 3.78 23.24
C ASN A 28 9.28 4.90 22.80
N GLU A 29 9.02 5.84 23.70
CA GLU A 29 8.10 6.94 23.44
C GLU A 29 8.65 7.74 22.26
N LEU A 30 7.82 7.99 21.25
CA LEU A 30 8.23 8.80 20.12
C LEU A 30 8.59 10.20 20.61
N LEU A 31 9.74 10.69 20.20
CA LEU A 31 10.15 12.06 20.47
C LEU A 31 9.20 13.05 19.79
N GLN A 32 9.21 14.30 20.21
CA GLN A 32 8.41 15.33 19.56
C GLN A 32 8.89 15.55 18.11
N PRO A 33 7.99 15.91 17.19
CA PRO A 33 8.31 16.01 15.76
C PRO A 33 9.40 17.02 15.38
N ASP A 34 9.64 18.02 16.22
CA ASP A 34 10.69 19.05 16.06
C ASP A 34 12.04 18.64 16.67
N ASP A 35 12.10 17.51 17.39
CA ASP A 35 13.36 16.98 17.92
C ASP A 35 14.24 16.47 16.76
N PRO A 36 15.52 16.89 16.69
CA PRO A 36 16.46 16.40 15.66
C PRO A 36 16.63 14.87 15.64
N LYS A 37 16.32 14.18 16.74
CA LYS A 37 16.36 12.72 16.85
C LYS A 37 15.03 12.03 16.58
N PHE A 38 14.00 12.76 16.16
CA PHE A 38 12.67 12.20 15.92
C PHE A 38 12.70 10.97 15.00
N TRP A 39 13.34 11.06 13.86
CA TRP A 39 13.42 9.93 12.92
C TRP A 39 14.25 8.76 13.43
N ALA A 40 15.22 8.99 14.30
CA ALA A 40 15.92 7.91 14.99
C ALA A 40 14.98 7.20 15.98
N SER A 41 14.17 7.93 16.74
CA SER A 41 13.17 7.33 17.63
C SER A 41 12.08 6.56 16.86
N VAL A 42 11.69 7.02 15.67
CA VAL A 42 10.79 6.28 14.77
C VAL A 42 11.44 4.98 14.29
N ARG A 43 12.72 5.03 13.89
CA ARG A 43 13.46 3.82 13.48
C ARG A 43 13.51 2.76 14.58
N ASP A 44 13.66 3.17 15.85
CA ASP A 44 13.71 2.28 17.00
C ASP A 44 12.37 1.56 17.27
N GLN A 45 11.26 2.00 16.65
CA GLN A 45 9.99 1.28 16.67
C GLN A 45 9.98 0.05 15.74
N PHE A 46 10.99 -0.12 14.88
CA PHE A 46 11.12 -1.26 13.98
C PHE A 46 12.17 -2.25 14.49
N MET A 47 11.82 -3.55 14.50
CA MET A 47 12.73 -4.62 14.98
C MET A 47 13.73 -5.04 13.89
N LEU A 48 14.23 -4.08 13.11
CA LEU A 48 15.23 -4.34 12.08
C LEU A 48 16.58 -4.66 12.72
N SER A 49 17.27 -5.67 12.16
CA SER A 49 18.63 -5.99 12.51
C SER A 49 19.55 -4.80 12.30
N LYS A 50 20.42 -4.50 13.28
CA LYS A 50 21.34 -3.33 13.22
C LYS A 50 22.49 -3.51 12.23
N ASP A 51 22.78 -4.76 11.84
CA ASP A 51 23.86 -5.12 10.91
C ASP A 51 23.39 -5.23 9.46
N LYS A 52 22.10 -4.97 9.15
CA LYS A 52 21.53 -5.09 7.82
C LYS A 52 20.67 -3.87 7.47
N VAL A 53 20.68 -3.51 6.19
CA VAL A 53 19.87 -2.40 5.68
C VAL A 53 18.85 -2.91 4.67
N PHE A 54 17.59 -2.62 4.91
CA PHE A 54 16.49 -3.05 4.06
C PHE A 54 15.99 -1.91 3.18
N PHE A 55 16.09 -2.09 1.85
CA PHE A 55 15.66 -1.14 0.84
C PHE A 55 14.60 -1.72 -0.12
N ASN A 56 13.72 -2.60 0.37
CA ASN A 56 12.77 -3.29 -0.51
C ASN A 56 11.34 -3.35 0.05
N CYS A 57 10.92 -2.33 0.80
CA CYS A 57 9.53 -2.23 1.31
C CYS A 57 8.49 -2.18 0.19
N GLY A 58 8.85 -1.74 -1.02
CA GLY A 58 7.98 -1.84 -2.20
C GLY A 58 7.62 -3.28 -2.62
N THR A 59 8.25 -4.30 -2.03
CA THR A 59 7.83 -5.72 -2.15
C THR A 59 7.01 -6.14 -0.95
N VAL A 60 7.56 -6.02 0.26
CA VAL A 60 6.92 -6.27 1.56
C VAL A 60 7.49 -5.26 2.55
N GLY A 61 6.64 -4.59 3.30
CA GLY A 61 7.03 -3.66 4.36
C GLY A 61 7.53 -4.35 5.62
N VAL A 62 8.12 -3.55 6.49
CA VAL A 62 8.53 -3.99 7.83
C VAL A 62 7.49 -3.49 8.82
N MET A 63 6.98 -4.39 9.64
CA MET A 63 5.99 -4.05 10.67
C MET A 63 6.69 -3.36 11.85
N PRO A 64 6.15 -2.22 12.33
CA PRO A 64 6.54 -1.67 13.62
C PRO A 64 6.24 -2.66 14.76
N LYS A 65 6.96 -2.55 15.88
CA LYS A 65 6.79 -3.42 17.03
C LYS A 65 5.33 -3.47 17.53
N VAL A 66 4.67 -2.32 17.63
CA VAL A 66 3.26 -2.23 18.07
C VAL A 66 2.31 -3.05 17.20
N VAL A 67 2.59 -3.17 15.90
CA VAL A 67 1.79 -3.98 14.96
C VAL A 67 1.95 -5.47 15.26
N VAL A 68 3.19 -5.92 15.48
CA VAL A 68 3.50 -7.31 15.81
C VAL A 68 2.89 -7.69 17.16
N ASP A 69 3.00 -6.80 18.15
CA ASP A 69 2.49 -7.00 19.51
C ASP A 69 0.96 -7.17 19.48
N LYS A 70 0.23 -6.29 18.77
CA LYS A 70 -1.24 -6.37 18.65
C LYS A 70 -1.72 -7.63 17.93
N MET A 71 -1.04 -8.02 16.86
CA MET A 71 -1.33 -9.31 16.20
C MET A 71 -1.14 -10.50 17.16
N THR A 72 -0.03 -10.50 17.89
CA THR A 72 0.33 -11.58 18.80
C THR A 72 -0.63 -11.65 20.00
N GLU A 73 -1.01 -10.51 20.55
CA GLU A 73 -2.02 -10.39 21.61
C GLU A 73 -3.34 -11.04 21.18
N HIS A 74 -3.86 -10.68 20.02
CA HIS A 74 -5.11 -11.26 19.52
C HIS A 74 -4.99 -12.75 19.18
N ALA A 75 -3.86 -13.18 18.60
CA ALA A 75 -3.64 -14.59 18.32
C ALA A 75 -3.59 -15.44 19.63
N ARG A 76 -3.03 -14.89 20.72
CA ARG A 76 -3.05 -15.53 22.04
C ARG A 76 -4.47 -15.57 22.61
N TYR A 77 -5.22 -14.48 22.54
CA TYR A 77 -6.62 -14.43 22.96
C TYR A 77 -7.44 -15.54 22.30
N LEU A 78 -7.31 -15.73 20.99
CA LEU A 78 -7.99 -16.80 20.26
C LEU A 78 -7.58 -18.21 20.73
N ALA A 79 -6.37 -18.37 21.25
CA ALA A 79 -5.86 -19.66 21.72
C ALA A 79 -6.22 -19.96 23.18
N THR A 80 -6.50 -18.94 24.00
CA THR A 80 -6.69 -19.08 25.45
C THR A 80 -8.10 -18.72 25.90
N ASP A 81 -8.61 -17.57 25.50
CA ASP A 81 -9.78 -16.93 26.07
C ASP A 81 -10.95 -16.80 25.08
N VAL A 82 -10.92 -17.50 23.96
CA VAL A 82 -11.99 -17.46 22.95
C VAL A 82 -13.35 -17.89 23.50
N ALA A 83 -13.39 -18.67 24.60
CA ALA A 83 -14.62 -19.04 25.26
C ALA A 83 -15.39 -17.86 25.88
N ASP A 84 -14.71 -16.76 26.16
CA ASP A 84 -15.33 -15.53 26.66
C ASP A 84 -16.10 -14.76 25.57
N TRP A 85 -15.94 -15.16 24.32
CA TRP A 85 -16.67 -14.57 23.20
C TRP A 85 -18.14 -15.01 23.22
N ALA A 86 -19.03 -14.02 23.38
CA ALA A 86 -20.46 -14.26 23.59
C ALA A 86 -21.23 -14.66 22.32
N TYR A 87 -20.64 -14.83 21.17
CA TYR A 87 -21.19 -15.19 19.85
C TYR A 87 -22.43 -14.39 19.40
N LYS A 88 -23.28 -13.93 20.31
CA LYS A 88 -24.57 -13.27 20.02
C LYS A 88 -24.40 -11.81 19.59
N ASP A 89 -23.39 -11.17 20.13
CA ASP A 89 -23.07 -9.79 19.82
C ASP A 89 -21.79 -9.81 18.98
N ASP A 90 -21.88 -9.29 17.77
CA ASP A 90 -20.73 -9.04 16.94
C ASP A 90 -19.87 -7.98 17.64
N ASN A 91 -19.17 -8.42 18.70
CA ASN A 91 -18.40 -7.53 19.55
C ASN A 91 -17.37 -6.80 18.68
N LYS A 92 -17.59 -5.51 18.48
CA LYS A 92 -16.80 -4.64 17.61
C LYS A 92 -15.31 -4.62 17.97
N GLU A 93 -14.98 -5.05 19.18
CA GLU A 93 -13.61 -5.04 19.71
C GLU A 93 -12.85 -6.34 19.45
N GLN A 94 -13.52 -7.43 19.09
CA GLN A 94 -12.88 -8.74 19.02
C GLN A 94 -12.61 -9.28 17.61
N PHE A 95 -13.28 -8.77 16.58
CA PHE A 95 -13.13 -9.17 15.16
C PHE A 95 -12.95 -10.70 14.96
N ILE A 96 -13.72 -11.52 15.68
CA ILE A 96 -13.60 -12.98 15.64
C ILE A 96 -14.41 -13.55 14.48
N SER A 97 -15.54 -12.92 14.20
CA SER A 97 -16.49 -13.37 13.19
C SER A 97 -16.23 -12.73 11.84
N GLY A 98 -16.29 -13.53 10.78
CA GLY A 98 -16.32 -13.04 9.40
C GLY A 98 -17.54 -12.17 9.07
N TYR A 99 -18.49 -12.05 9.99
CA TYR A 99 -19.69 -11.24 9.85
C TYR A 99 -19.55 -9.84 10.44
N ASN A 100 -18.41 -9.51 11.04
CA ASN A 100 -18.14 -8.16 11.52
C ASN A 100 -17.96 -7.20 10.34
N ASN A 101 -18.64 -6.05 10.39
CA ASN A 101 -18.59 -5.04 9.31
C ASN A 101 -17.31 -4.19 9.31
N LEU A 102 -16.43 -4.36 10.29
CA LEU A 102 -15.13 -3.70 10.43
C LEU A 102 -15.21 -2.16 10.38
N ILE A 103 -16.30 -1.57 10.84
CA ILE A 103 -16.52 -0.11 10.79
C ILE A 103 -15.36 0.67 11.40
N PRO A 104 -14.76 0.31 12.55
CA PRO A 104 -13.64 1.07 13.10
C PRO A 104 -12.44 1.14 12.13
N ILE A 105 -12.08 0.04 11.50
CA ILE A 105 -10.97 -0.03 10.52
C ILE A 105 -11.36 0.71 9.24
N ARG A 106 -12.55 0.43 8.69
CA ARG A 106 -13.05 1.07 7.46
C ARG A 106 -13.13 2.59 7.60
N THR A 107 -13.51 3.09 8.79
CA THR A 107 -13.53 4.54 9.09
C THR A 107 -12.13 5.14 9.06
N LYS A 108 -11.13 4.46 9.65
CA LYS A 108 -9.73 4.93 9.59
C LYS A 108 -9.21 4.95 8.16
N VAL A 109 -9.53 3.91 7.36
CA VAL A 109 -9.15 3.84 5.95
C VAL A 109 -9.85 4.94 5.14
N ALA A 110 -11.14 5.14 5.31
CA ALA A 110 -11.89 6.20 4.64
C ALA A 110 -11.36 7.61 4.98
N LYS A 111 -11.00 7.85 6.26
CA LYS A 111 -10.35 9.09 6.69
C LYS A 111 -8.99 9.28 6.00
N LEU A 112 -8.16 8.24 5.91
CA LEU A 112 -6.84 8.29 5.26
C LEU A 112 -6.96 8.67 3.78
N LEU A 113 -8.02 8.20 3.10
CA LEU A 113 -8.21 8.29 1.67
C LEU A 113 -9.18 9.40 1.23
N ASN A 114 -9.80 10.10 2.18
CA ASN A 114 -10.84 11.11 1.94
C ASN A 114 -12.01 10.57 1.09
N CYS A 115 -12.70 9.52 1.59
CA CYS A 115 -13.87 8.93 0.94
C CYS A 115 -14.93 8.51 1.98
N GLU A 116 -16.06 7.96 1.52
CA GLU A 116 -17.12 7.49 2.42
C GLU A 116 -16.85 6.06 2.90
N VAL A 117 -17.21 5.73 4.14
CA VAL A 117 -16.99 4.41 4.74
C VAL A 117 -17.69 3.30 3.95
N ALA A 118 -18.87 3.58 3.42
CA ALA A 118 -19.67 2.64 2.62
C ALA A 118 -19.00 2.26 1.29
N GLU A 119 -18.03 3.06 0.81
CA GLU A 119 -17.27 2.81 -0.42
C GLU A 119 -16.04 1.93 -0.21
N ILE A 120 -15.71 1.60 1.05
CA ILE A 120 -14.54 0.82 1.41
C ILE A 120 -14.92 -0.64 1.72
N ALA A 121 -14.36 -1.57 0.97
CA ALA A 121 -14.33 -2.99 1.31
C ALA A 121 -12.93 -3.42 1.72
N MET A 122 -12.82 -4.22 2.79
CA MET A 122 -11.55 -4.79 3.21
C MET A 122 -11.21 -6.03 2.39
N THR A 123 -10.00 -6.08 1.84
CA THR A 123 -9.48 -7.20 1.04
C THR A 123 -8.14 -7.69 1.60
N ASP A 124 -7.60 -8.78 1.07
CA ASP A 124 -6.28 -9.27 1.51
C ASP A 124 -5.12 -8.50 0.86
N ASN A 125 -5.35 -8.00 -0.35
CA ASN A 125 -4.33 -7.30 -1.16
C ASN A 125 -4.97 -6.72 -2.42
N VAL A 126 -4.17 -6.00 -3.22
CA VAL A 126 -4.61 -5.38 -4.48
C VAL A 126 -5.10 -6.42 -5.50
N THR A 127 -4.44 -7.58 -5.62
CA THR A 127 -4.87 -8.64 -6.56
C THR A 127 -6.28 -9.14 -6.25
N HIS A 128 -6.63 -9.26 -4.96
CA HIS A 128 -7.97 -9.64 -4.52
C HIS A 128 -9.00 -8.57 -4.91
N GLY A 129 -8.75 -7.29 -4.55
CA GLY A 129 -9.64 -6.18 -4.93
C GLY A 129 -9.74 -6.00 -6.44
N MET A 130 -8.64 -6.13 -7.19
CA MET A 130 -8.63 -6.07 -8.65
C MET A 130 -9.50 -7.18 -9.27
N SER A 131 -9.46 -8.38 -8.68
CA SER A 131 -10.29 -9.49 -9.11
C SER A 131 -11.78 -9.24 -8.86
N TYR A 132 -12.14 -8.59 -7.76
CA TYR A 132 -13.51 -8.17 -7.49
C TYR A 132 -14.00 -7.20 -8.56
N VAL A 133 -13.26 -6.14 -8.84
CA VAL A 133 -13.65 -5.13 -9.82
C VAL A 133 -13.71 -5.75 -11.22
N ALA A 134 -12.64 -6.41 -11.68
CA ALA A 134 -12.56 -6.95 -13.03
C ALA A 134 -13.65 -8.00 -13.32
N ASN A 135 -13.95 -8.88 -12.34
CA ASN A 135 -14.99 -9.89 -12.53
C ASN A 135 -16.40 -9.35 -12.24
N GLY A 136 -16.50 -8.30 -11.41
CA GLY A 136 -17.78 -7.71 -11.01
C GLY A 136 -18.42 -6.81 -12.06
N ILE A 137 -17.62 -6.12 -12.89
CA ILE A 137 -18.16 -5.28 -13.98
C ILE A 137 -18.57 -6.11 -15.18
N THR A 138 -19.62 -5.69 -15.86
CA THR A 138 -20.09 -6.33 -17.09
C THR A 138 -19.47 -5.65 -18.30
N LEU A 139 -18.72 -6.41 -19.11
CA LEU A 139 -18.19 -5.99 -20.40
C LEU A 139 -18.73 -6.89 -21.51
N GLN A 140 -18.91 -6.33 -22.69
CA GLN A 140 -19.33 -7.07 -23.90
C GLN A 140 -18.08 -7.53 -24.68
N PRO A 141 -18.19 -8.58 -25.50
CA PRO A 141 -17.12 -8.95 -26.43
C PRO A 141 -16.73 -7.76 -27.33
N GLY A 142 -15.42 -7.48 -27.38
CA GLY A 142 -14.86 -6.35 -28.11
C GLY A 142 -14.82 -5.02 -27.37
N ASP A 143 -15.34 -4.94 -26.12
CA ASP A 143 -15.09 -3.82 -25.24
C ASP A 143 -13.61 -3.78 -24.86
N GLU A 144 -13.01 -2.59 -24.91
CA GLU A 144 -11.58 -2.42 -24.73
C GLU A 144 -11.22 -2.05 -23.30
N ILE A 145 -10.23 -2.76 -22.74
CA ILE A 145 -9.55 -2.48 -21.48
C ILE A 145 -8.18 -1.92 -21.82
N LEU A 146 -7.97 -0.63 -21.59
CA LEU A 146 -6.69 0.03 -21.85
C LEU A 146 -5.84 0.11 -20.60
N THR A 147 -4.56 -0.17 -20.73
CA THR A 147 -3.55 -0.06 -19.65
C THR A 147 -2.18 0.30 -20.21
N THR A 148 -1.14 0.38 -19.32
CA THR A 148 0.22 0.65 -19.76
C THR A 148 1.08 -0.61 -19.84
N ASP A 149 2.24 -0.51 -20.51
CA ASP A 149 3.26 -1.57 -20.59
C ASP A 149 4.08 -1.75 -19.30
N GLN A 150 3.84 -0.92 -18.25
CA GLN A 150 4.61 -0.94 -17.00
C GLN A 150 3.81 -1.41 -15.79
N GLU A 151 2.62 -1.92 -15.99
CA GLU A 151 1.75 -2.40 -14.91
C GLU A 151 2.29 -3.66 -14.23
N HIS A 152 1.99 -3.80 -12.94
CA HIS A 152 2.33 -5.02 -12.22
C HIS A 152 1.50 -6.21 -12.72
N GLY A 153 2.12 -7.39 -12.90
CA GLY A 153 1.45 -8.58 -13.39
C GLY A 153 0.19 -8.97 -12.60
N GLY A 154 0.23 -8.82 -11.26
CA GLY A 154 -0.93 -9.09 -10.40
C GLY A 154 -2.13 -8.16 -10.66
N GLY A 155 -1.89 -6.90 -11.08
CA GLY A 155 -2.95 -5.97 -11.48
C GLY A 155 -3.56 -6.33 -12.83
N GLN A 156 -2.73 -6.74 -13.80
CA GLN A 156 -3.19 -7.08 -15.14
C GLN A 156 -3.94 -8.42 -15.23
N SER A 157 -3.62 -9.38 -14.37
CA SER A 157 -4.03 -10.79 -14.54
C SER A 157 -5.54 -10.98 -14.56
N SER A 158 -6.30 -10.26 -13.74
CA SER A 158 -7.75 -10.35 -13.70
C SER A 158 -8.40 -9.83 -15.00
N TRP A 159 -7.80 -8.82 -15.63
CA TRP A 159 -8.27 -8.25 -16.90
C TRP A 159 -7.93 -9.16 -18.07
N LYS A 160 -6.76 -9.76 -18.11
CA LYS A 160 -6.38 -10.79 -19.09
C LYS A 160 -7.27 -12.04 -18.98
N LEU A 161 -7.70 -12.37 -17.75
CA LEU A 161 -8.69 -13.43 -17.55
C LEU A 161 -10.05 -13.02 -18.12
N LYS A 162 -10.46 -11.75 -17.96
CA LYS A 162 -11.69 -11.18 -18.54
C LYS A 162 -11.67 -11.27 -20.06
N GLU A 163 -10.56 -10.91 -20.70
CA GLU A 163 -10.33 -11.08 -22.13
C GLU A 163 -10.59 -12.52 -22.58
N LYS A 164 -9.92 -13.49 -21.94
CA LYS A 164 -10.03 -14.91 -22.30
C LYS A 164 -11.41 -15.50 -22.10
N ARG A 165 -12.13 -15.07 -21.04
CA ARG A 165 -13.43 -15.66 -20.69
C ARG A 165 -14.61 -15.00 -21.36
N PHE A 166 -14.53 -13.70 -21.63
CA PHE A 166 -15.66 -12.88 -22.05
C PHE A 166 -15.44 -12.12 -23.35
N GLY A 167 -14.25 -12.27 -23.97
CA GLY A 167 -13.98 -11.68 -25.29
C GLY A 167 -13.76 -10.16 -25.27
N ALA A 168 -13.43 -9.58 -24.11
CA ALA A 168 -12.96 -8.19 -24.06
C ALA A 168 -11.57 -8.08 -24.70
N ASP A 169 -11.22 -6.89 -25.21
CA ASP A 169 -9.90 -6.60 -25.81
C ASP A 169 -8.97 -5.97 -24.76
N PHE A 170 -7.91 -6.68 -24.34
CA PHE A 170 -6.92 -6.13 -23.40
C PHE A 170 -5.76 -5.47 -24.17
N LYS A 171 -5.62 -4.15 -24.05
CA LYS A 171 -4.63 -3.36 -24.80
C LYS A 171 -3.66 -2.64 -23.89
N THR A 172 -2.41 -2.62 -24.28
CA THR A 172 -1.34 -1.89 -23.60
C THR A 172 -0.79 -0.77 -24.47
N VAL A 173 -0.47 0.36 -23.83
CA VAL A 173 0.24 1.49 -24.44
C VAL A 173 1.60 1.67 -23.78
N ALA A 174 2.64 1.90 -24.59
CA ALA A 174 3.98 2.14 -24.10
C ALA A 174 4.15 3.60 -23.64
N ILE A 175 4.53 3.79 -22.38
CA ILE A 175 4.73 5.12 -21.76
C ILE A 175 6.18 5.50 -21.56
N GLY A 176 7.12 4.70 -22.08
CA GLY A 176 8.56 4.95 -21.98
C GLY A 176 9.17 4.62 -20.61
N LYS A 177 10.52 4.43 -20.61
CA LYS A 177 11.28 4.14 -19.39
C LYS A 177 12.75 4.57 -19.55
N PRO A 178 13.22 5.65 -18.90
CA PRO A 178 12.46 6.47 -17.95
C PRO A 178 11.33 7.27 -18.59
N ILE A 179 10.32 7.60 -17.80
CA ILE A 179 9.26 8.54 -18.16
C ILE A 179 9.85 9.96 -18.14
N ASN A 180 9.58 10.77 -19.16
CA ASN A 180 10.11 12.13 -19.24
C ASN A 180 9.29 13.11 -18.41
N SER A 181 7.96 13.12 -18.59
CA SER A 181 7.04 14.01 -17.88
C SER A 181 5.63 13.42 -17.72
N SER A 182 4.87 14.00 -16.80
CA SER A 182 3.46 13.70 -16.59
C SER A 182 2.60 14.04 -17.81
N ALA A 183 2.90 15.16 -18.49
CA ALA A 183 2.22 15.58 -19.71
C ALA A 183 2.37 14.54 -20.84
N GLU A 184 3.59 14.01 -21.05
CA GLU A 184 3.83 12.98 -22.08
C GLU A 184 3.02 11.70 -21.80
N VAL A 185 2.93 11.30 -20.53
CA VAL A 185 2.10 10.14 -20.14
C VAL A 185 0.62 10.39 -20.40
N TYR A 186 0.12 11.58 -20.00
CA TYR A 186 -1.25 11.98 -20.24
C TYR A 186 -1.60 11.94 -21.73
N ASP A 187 -0.83 12.62 -22.57
CA ASP A 187 -1.05 12.69 -24.02
C ASP A 187 -1.02 11.30 -24.66
N THR A 188 -0.06 10.46 -24.24
CA THR A 188 0.10 9.09 -24.77
C THR A 188 -1.13 8.22 -24.46
N ILE A 189 -1.63 8.27 -23.23
CA ILE A 189 -2.80 7.46 -22.82
C ILE A 189 -4.08 8.01 -23.46
N VAL A 190 -4.29 9.32 -23.45
CA VAL A 190 -5.50 9.96 -24.02
C VAL A 190 -5.61 9.72 -25.53
N LYS A 191 -4.49 9.75 -26.24
CA LYS A 191 -4.42 9.43 -27.68
C LYS A 191 -4.78 7.96 -27.98
N ALA A 192 -4.58 7.05 -27.03
CA ALA A 192 -4.88 5.64 -27.19
C ALA A 192 -6.36 5.30 -26.94
N PHE A 193 -7.17 6.21 -26.39
CA PHE A 193 -8.61 6.00 -26.22
C PHE A 193 -9.32 5.83 -27.55
N THR A 194 -10.19 4.85 -27.63
CA THR A 194 -11.07 4.57 -28.78
C THR A 194 -12.54 4.59 -28.33
N PRO A 195 -13.53 4.61 -29.25
CA PRO A 195 -14.94 4.46 -28.89
C PRO A 195 -15.28 3.13 -28.18
N LYS A 196 -14.40 2.13 -28.31
CA LYS A 196 -14.52 0.82 -27.65
C LYS A 196 -13.93 0.80 -26.25
N THR A 197 -13.09 1.77 -25.87
CA THR A 197 -12.48 1.82 -24.55
C THR A 197 -13.55 2.00 -23.49
N LYS A 198 -13.72 0.99 -22.62
CA LYS A 198 -14.69 0.97 -21.52
C LYS A 198 -14.03 1.02 -20.16
N VAL A 199 -12.77 0.57 -20.08
CA VAL A 199 -12.00 0.55 -18.83
C VAL A 199 -10.62 1.13 -19.07
N LEU A 200 -10.20 2.02 -18.18
CA LEU A 200 -8.82 2.47 -18.03
C LEU A 200 -8.27 1.92 -16.71
N MET A 201 -7.34 0.95 -16.77
CA MET A 201 -6.68 0.38 -15.61
C MET A 201 -5.23 0.85 -15.55
N LEU A 202 -4.86 1.54 -14.47
CA LEU A 202 -3.52 2.12 -14.29
C LEU A 202 -2.98 1.89 -12.88
N SER A 203 -1.67 1.71 -12.76
CA SER A 203 -1.00 1.96 -11.48
C SER A 203 -0.99 3.46 -11.19
N HIS A 204 -1.40 3.88 -10.00
CA HIS A 204 -1.18 5.27 -9.55
C HIS A 204 0.31 5.55 -9.36
N MET A 205 1.07 4.54 -8.88
CA MET A 205 2.52 4.56 -8.88
C MET A 205 3.08 3.26 -9.46
N ILE A 206 3.88 3.36 -10.50
CA ILE A 206 4.50 2.22 -11.17
C ILE A 206 5.48 1.49 -10.23
N SER A 207 5.25 0.22 -10.03
CA SER A 207 6.01 -0.62 -9.08
C SER A 207 7.52 -0.72 -9.41
N GLY A 208 7.88 -0.72 -10.69
CA GLY A 208 9.27 -0.84 -11.13
C GLY A 208 10.05 0.47 -11.00
N SER A 209 9.57 1.52 -11.66
CA SER A 209 10.26 2.82 -11.78
C SER A 209 9.95 3.81 -10.66
N GLY A 210 8.85 3.60 -9.92
CA GLY A 210 8.36 4.54 -8.91
C GLY A 210 7.65 5.76 -9.51
N ALA A 211 7.29 5.72 -10.79
CA ALA A 211 6.62 6.81 -11.45
C ALA A 211 5.20 7.01 -10.90
N ILE A 212 4.91 8.19 -10.39
CA ILE A 212 3.58 8.65 -10.03
C ILE A 212 2.91 9.17 -11.30
N LEU A 213 1.82 8.53 -11.72
CA LEU A 213 1.11 8.91 -12.93
C LEU A 213 0.11 10.05 -12.69
N PRO A 214 -0.23 10.88 -13.70
CA PRO A 214 -1.19 11.97 -13.59
C PRO A 214 -2.63 11.43 -13.58
N VAL A 215 -2.96 10.63 -12.55
CA VAL A 215 -4.23 9.88 -12.48
C VAL A 215 -5.45 10.78 -12.35
N LYS A 216 -5.31 11.95 -11.70
CA LYS A 216 -6.39 12.93 -11.57
C LYS A 216 -6.86 13.43 -12.94
N GLU A 217 -5.92 13.87 -13.76
CA GLU A 217 -6.17 14.39 -15.11
C GLU A 217 -6.69 13.27 -16.02
N LEU A 218 -6.13 12.06 -15.91
CA LEU A 218 -6.55 10.90 -16.69
C LEU A 218 -7.96 10.42 -16.29
N CYS A 219 -8.31 10.40 -15.00
CA CYS A 219 -9.66 10.07 -14.55
C CYS A 219 -10.69 11.12 -15.03
N ALA A 220 -10.34 12.40 -14.96
CA ALA A 220 -11.21 13.47 -15.47
C ALA A 220 -11.47 13.36 -16.97
N GLU A 221 -10.48 12.99 -17.77
CA GLU A 221 -10.63 12.79 -19.21
C GLU A 221 -11.39 11.49 -19.55
N ALA A 222 -11.14 10.40 -18.82
CA ALA A 222 -11.84 9.14 -18.94
C ALA A 222 -13.34 9.31 -18.64
N LYS A 223 -13.69 10.04 -17.57
CA LYS A 223 -15.06 10.36 -17.16
C LYS A 223 -15.86 11.06 -18.27
N LYS A 224 -15.27 12.04 -18.97
CA LYS A 224 -15.91 12.73 -20.10
C LYS A 224 -16.31 11.78 -21.23
N ARG A 225 -15.63 10.64 -21.34
CA ARG A 225 -15.83 9.63 -22.38
C ARG A 225 -16.63 8.41 -21.89
N GLY A 226 -17.10 8.41 -20.64
CA GLY A 226 -17.81 7.28 -20.04
C GLY A 226 -16.92 6.04 -19.85
N ILE A 227 -15.62 6.22 -19.66
CA ILE A 227 -14.64 5.16 -19.43
C ILE A 227 -14.51 4.95 -17.91
N PHE A 228 -14.73 3.73 -17.44
CA PHE A 228 -14.57 3.33 -16.04
C PHE A 228 -13.09 3.27 -15.66
N THR A 229 -12.72 3.95 -14.60
CA THR A 229 -11.33 4.08 -14.16
C THR A 229 -11.01 3.20 -12.96
N VAL A 230 -9.94 2.41 -13.07
CA VAL A 230 -9.47 1.50 -12.01
C VAL A 230 -8.01 1.76 -11.71
N LEU A 231 -7.70 2.14 -10.48
CA LEU A 231 -6.34 2.49 -10.08
C LEU A 231 -5.74 1.45 -9.13
N ASP A 232 -4.54 0.96 -9.49
CA ASP A 232 -3.69 0.13 -8.63
C ASP A 232 -2.84 1.04 -7.74
N GLY A 233 -3.20 1.12 -6.46
CA GLY A 233 -2.51 1.88 -5.42
C GLY A 233 -1.56 1.05 -4.56
N ALA A 234 -1.07 -0.09 -5.04
CA ALA A 234 -0.20 -0.98 -4.26
C ALA A 234 1.09 -0.31 -3.75
N GLN A 235 1.55 0.73 -4.41
CA GLN A 235 2.78 1.44 -4.04
C GLN A 235 2.53 2.80 -3.37
N THR A 236 1.26 3.25 -3.26
CA THR A 236 0.96 4.61 -2.81
C THR A 236 0.64 4.71 -1.32
N ILE A 237 -0.09 3.70 -0.76
CA ILE A 237 -0.62 3.77 0.60
C ILE A 237 0.51 3.74 1.63
N GLY A 238 0.65 4.83 2.38
CA GLY A 238 1.74 5.05 3.32
C GLY A 238 3.01 5.66 2.72
N GLN A 239 3.02 5.95 1.39
CA GLN A 239 4.16 6.57 0.71
C GLN A 239 3.87 7.96 0.16
N ILE A 240 2.67 8.18 -0.34
CA ILE A 240 2.21 9.49 -0.84
C ILE A 240 0.78 9.76 -0.37
N LYS A 241 0.38 11.02 -0.42
CA LYS A 241 -1.02 11.39 -0.19
C LYS A 241 -1.90 10.81 -1.29
N VAL A 242 -2.99 10.16 -0.89
CA VAL A 242 -4.06 9.69 -1.78
C VAL A 242 -5.35 10.35 -1.32
N ASP A 243 -5.97 11.15 -2.18
CA ASP A 243 -7.25 11.81 -1.95
C ASP A 243 -8.24 11.37 -3.02
N LEU A 244 -9.14 10.44 -2.67
CA LEU A 244 -10.03 9.82 -3.65
C LEU A 244 -11.13 10.77 -4.15
N LYS A 245 -11.53 11.77 -3.35
CA LYS A 245 -12.44 12.83 -3.82
C LYS A 245 -11.77 13.72 -4.85
N GLU A 246 -10.48 14.00 -4.68
CA GLU A 246 -9.72 14.82 -5.63
C GLU A 246 -9.37 14.05 -6.91
N ILE A 247 -8.99 12.76 -6.80
CA ILE A 247 -8.65 11.90 -7.94
C ILE A 247 -9.89 11.60 -8.78
N ASP A 248 -11.04 11.42 -8.15
CA ASP A 248 -12.34 11.15 -8.77
C ASP A 248 -12.36 9.89 -9.65
N CYS A 249 -11.59 8.84 -9.29
CA CYS A 249 -11.61 7.54 -9.96
C CYS A 249 -12.82 6.71 -9.56
N ASP A 250 -13.24 5.74 -10.41
CA ASP A 250 -14.39 4.88 -10.13
C ASP A 250 -14.04 3.73 -9.18
N ALA A 251 -12.82 3.21 -9.25
CA ALA A 251 -12.28 2.21 -8.31
C ALA A 251 -10.82 2.46 -7.98
N TYR A 252 -10.44 2.17 -6.72
CA TYR A 252 -9.06 2.26 -6.24
C TYR A 252 -8.73 1.08 -5.33
N LEU A 253 -7.64 0.36 -5.62
CA LEU A 253 -7.23 -0.83 -4.90
C LEU A 253 -5.90 -0.55 -4.18
N GLY A 254 -5.83 -0.84 -2.89
CA GLY A 254 -4.62 -0.61 -2.11
C GLY A 254 -4.25 -1.80 -1.22
N CYS A 255 -3.02 -1.78 -0.71
CA CYS A 255 -2.56 -2.71 0.30
C CYS A 255 -1.77 -1.99 1.38
N PHE A 256 -1.82 -2.53 2.60
CA PHE A 256 -1.17 -1.91 3.75
C PHE A 256 0.15 -2.60 4.13
N HIS A 257 0.44 -3.78 3.59
CA HIS A 257 1.61 -4.60 3.91
C HIS A 257 2.93 -4.15 3.25
N LYS A 258 2.94 -2.97 2.59
CA LYS A 258 4.16 -2.39 1.99
C LYS A 258 4.59 -1.15 2.77
N TRP A 259 4.19 0.02 2.32
CA TRP A 259 4.64 1.29 2.87
C TRP A 259 3.95 1.71 4.18
N MET A 260 2.80 1.12 4.49
CA MET A 260 2.13 1.30 5.79
C MET A 260 2.74 0.43 6.89
N GLY A 261 3.47 -0.65 6.55
CA GLY A 261 4.03 -1.59 7.51
C GLY A 261 3.00 -2.43 8.26
N ALA A 262 1.82 -2.63 7.68
CA ALA A 262 0.80 -3.53 8.22
C ALA A 262 1.11 -5.00 7.87
N PRO A 263 0.43 -5.97 8.49
CA PRO A 263 0.60 -7.39 8.19
C PRO A 263 0.23 -7.74 6.75
N CYS A 264 0.89 -8.76 6.18
CA CYS A 264 0.43 -9.38 4.94
C CYS A 264 -1.00 -9.92 5.12
N GLY A 265 -1.81 -9.85 4.05
CA GLY A 265 -3.24 -10.19 4.12
C GLY A 265 -4.12 -8.98 4.49
N THR A 266 -3.61 -7.75 4.34
CA THR A 266 -4.35 -6.51 4.56
C THR A 266 -4.32 -5.61 3.33
N GLY A 267 -5.50 -5.28 2.83
CA GLY A 267 -5.73 -4.40 1.71
C GLY A 267 -7.16 -3.86 1.72
N PHE A 268 -7.47 -3.06 0.75
CA PHE A 268 -8.82 -2.52 0.55
C PHE A 268 -9.16 -2.38 -0.93
N MET A 269 -10.44 -2.30 -1.18
CA MET A 269 -11.06 -1.89 -2.42
C MET A 269 -11.97 -0.70 -2.12
N PHE A 270 -11.73 0.40 -2.80
CA PHE A 270 -12.66 1.53 -2.91
C PHE A 270 -13.39 1.40 -4.25
N VAL A 271 -14.70 1.58 -4.23
CA VAL A 271 -15.51 1.78 -5.44
C VAL A 271 -16.55 2.82 -5.13
N LYS A 272 -16.73 3.79 -6.03
CA LYS A 272 -17.77 4.82 -5.86
C LYS A 272 -19.14 4.20 -5.63
N SER A 273 -19.92 4.79 -4.74
CA SER A 273 -21.26 4.32 -4.35
C SER A 273 -22.19 4.08 -5.55
N GLU A 274 -22.11 4.91 -6.59
CA GLU A 274 -22.92 4.80 -7.80
C GLU A 274 -22.65 3.52 -8.59
N HIS A 275 -21.44 2.96 -8.50
CA HIS A 275 -21.02 1.74 -9.19
C HIS A 275 -21.17 0.49 -8.32
N LEU A 276 -21.04 0.60 -7.00
CA LEU A 276 -21.10 -0.53 -6.07
C LEU A 276 -22.38 -1.35 -6.22
N LYS A 277 -23.52 -0.70 -6.42
CA LYS A 277 -24.83 -1.36 -6.56
C LYS A 277 -24.88 -2.35 -7.72
N ASN A 278 -24.16 -2.05 -8.80
CA ASN A 278 -24.15 -2.82 -10.04
C ASN A 278 -22.93 -3.75 -10.15
N LEU A 279 -22.06 -3.73 -9.16
CA LEU A 279 -20.86 -4.56 -9.15
C LEU A 279 -21.21 -5.96 -8.61
N TRP A 280 -21.00 -7.00 -9.42
CA TRP A 280 -21.21 -8.38 -8.99
C TRP A 280 -20.16 -8.83 -7.99
N THR A 281 -20.60 -9.53 -6.94
CA THR A 281 -19.65 -10.15 -5.99
C THR A 281 -18.98 -11.36 -6.63
N THR A 282 -17.64 -11.44 -6.50
CA THR A 282 -16.88 -12.61 -6.97
C THR A 282 -16.87 -13.73 -5.94
N VAL A 283 -16.86 -13.38 -4.65
CA VAL A 283 -16.97 -14.32 -3.52
C VAL A 283 -18.33 -14.09 -2.87
N ALA A 284 -19.26 -15.00 -3.11
CA ALA A 284 -20.58 -14.95 -2.48
C ALA A 284 -20.54 -15.64 -1.12
N SER A 285 -20.55 -14.85 -0.05
CA SER A 285 -20.67 -15.29 1.33
C SER A 285 -22.07 -14.98 1.86
N TYR A 286 -22.38 -15.27 3.12
CA TYR A 286 -23.64 -14.87 3.74
C TYR A 286 -23.85 -13.35 3.61
N ARG A 287 -25.05 -12.93 3.21
CA ARG A 287 -25.39 -11.50 2.90
C ARG A 287 -24.62 -10.90 1.70
N TRP A 288 -24.23 -11.70 0.73
CA TRP A 288 -23.59 -11.24 -0.51
C TRP A 288 -24.45 -10.28 -1.33
N ASP A 289 -25.76 -10.30 -1.11
CA ASP A 289 -26.83 -9.49 -1.75
C ASP A 289 -27.40 -8.41 -0.80
N ASP A 290 -26.76 -8.15 0.34
CA ASP A 290 -27.20 -7.12 1.26
C ASP A 290 -26.68 -5.74 0.84
N HIS A 291 -27.56 -4.95 0.25
CA HIS A 291 -27.27 -3.61 -0.22
C HIS A 291 -27.39 -2.52 0.87
N ALA A 292 -27.58 -2.89 2.15
CA ALA A 292 -27.61 -1.91 3.25
C ALA A 292 -26.24 -1.30 3.55
N ASP A 293 -25.15 -2.08 3.34
CA ASP A 293 -23.75 -1.64 3.41
C ASP A 293 -22.96 -2.29 2.27
N GLU A 294 -22.82 -1.57 1.18
CA GLU A 294 -22.18 -2.07 -0.05
C GLU A 294 -20.71 -2.44 0.17
N GLY A 295 -19.95 -1.66 0.93
CA GLY A 295 -18.57 -1.98 1.24
C GLY A 295 -18.44 -3.24 2.11
N PHE A 296 -19.37 -3.46 3.03
CA PHE A 296 -19.41 -4.68 3.83
C PHE A 296 -19.71 -5.92 2.96
N ARG A 297 -20.60 -5.81 2.00
CA ARG A 297 -20.95 -6.89 1.07
C ARG A 297 -19.73 -7.52 0.39
N PHE A 298 -18.71 -6.71 0.04
CA PHE A 298 -17.44 -7.18 -0.52
C PHE A 298 -16.40 -7.54 0.54
N THR A 299 -16.53 -7.02 1.76
CA THR A 299 -15.68 -7.38 2.91
C THR A 299 -16.00 -8.80 3.38
N GLN A 300 -17.24 -9.23 3.23
CA GLN A 300 -17.78 -10.51 3.65
C GLN A 300 -17.23 -11.68 2.82
N ARG A 301 -16.32 -12.44 3.35
CA ARG A 301 -15.67 -13.56 2.65
C ARG A 301 -15.50 -14.84 3.51
N GLY A 302 -16.22 -14.91 4.62
CA GLY A 302 -16.10 -15.99 5.59
C GLY A 302 -14.99 -15.76 6.63
N THR A 303 -14.77 -16.77 7.45
CA THR A 303 -13.78 -16.71 8.52
C THR A 303 -12.35 -16.74 7.97
N GLY A 304 -11.52 -15.83 8.43
CA GLY A 304 -10.12 -15.70 8.03
C GLY A 304 -9.20 -15.51 9.23
N ASN A 305 -7.97 -15.09 8.98
CA ASN A 305 -7.04 -14.71 10.05
C ASN A 305 -7.33 -13.28 10.53
N PHE A 306 -8.15 -13.15 11.58
CA PHE A 306 -8.53 -11.83 12.08
C PHE A 306 -7.43 -11.15 12.90
N SER A 307 -6.42 -11.86 13.38
CA SER A 307 -5.28 -11.25 14.08
C SER A 307 -4.57 -10.21 13.22
N VAL A 308 -4.57 -10.37 11.89
CA VAL A 308 -4.00 -9.37 10.96
C VAL A 308 -4.78 -8.05 10.96
N LEU A 309 -6.06 -8.04 11.31
CA LEU A 309 -6.89 -6.82 11.37
C LEU A 309 -6.52 -5.97 12.58
N PHE A 310 -6.18 -6.57 13.73
CA PHE A 310 -5.64 -5.85 14.88
C PHE A 310 -4.28 -5.23 14.56
N GLY A 311 -3.43 -5.97 13.84
CA GLY A 311 -2.18 -5.42 13.33
C GLY A 311 -2.39 -4.28 12.34
N LEU A 312 -3.39 -4.38 11.46
CA LEU A 312 -3.74 -3.29 10.53
C LEU A 312 -4.22 -2.05 11.28
N GLU A 313 -5.09 -2.22 12.27
CA GLU A 313 -5.57 -1.11 13.07
C GLU A 313 -4.42 -0.39 13.78
N ALA A 314 -3.51 -1.15 14.40
CA ALA A 314 -2.31 -0.60 15.03
C ALA A 314 -1.38 0.11 14.03
N ALA A 315 -1.26 -0.40 12.79
CA ALA A 315 -0.46 0.25 11.75
C ALA A 315 -1.08 1.58 11.30
N LEU A 316 -2.41 1.64 11.16
CA LEU A 316 -3.14 2.88 10.85
C LEU A 316 -2.96 3.91 11.97
N ASP A 317 -3.13 3.50 13.24
CA ASP A 317 -2.95 4.38 14.39
C ASP A 317 -1.51 4.90 14.49
N PHE A 318 -0.51 4.04 14.29
CA PHE A 318 0.89 4.44 14.23
C PHE A 318 1.16 5.45 13.12
N HIS A 319 0.62 5.22 11.93
CA HIS A 319 0.76 6.15 10.81
C HIS A 319 0.11 7.52 11.10
N PHE A 320 -1.10 7.55 11.70
CA PHE A 320 -1.74 8.78 12.12
C PHE A 320 -0.96 9.49 13.24
N GLN A 321 -0.39 8.76 14.18
CA GLN A 321 0.45 9.32 15.24
C GLN A 321 1.71 10.00 14.68
N LEU A 322 2.35 9.39 13.67
CA LEU A 322 3.49 10.00 12.98
C LEU A 322 3.11 11.26 12.20
N GLY A 323 1.86 11.35 11.75
CA GLY A 323 1.37 12.36 10.81
C GLY A 323 1.64 11.97 9.35
N PRO A 324 0.59 11.64 8.57
CA PRO A 324 0.75 11.15 7.19
C PRO A 324 1.63 12.02 6.32
N GLU A 325 1.41 13.34 6.31
CA GLU A 325 2.19 14.30 5.51
C GLU A 325 3.68 14.24 5.85
N ARG A 326 4.02 14.17 7.13
CA ARG A 326 5.41 14.07 7.59
C ARG A 326 6.08 12.78 7.12
N VAL A 327 5.34 11.66 7.12
CA VAL A 327 5.81 10.38 6.58
C VAL A 327 6.10 10.52 5.08
N TYR A 328 5.19 11.13 4.32
CA TYR A 328 5.35 11.32 2.86
C TYR A 328 6.56 12.20 2.54
N GLU A 329 6.71 13.31 3.26
CA GLU A 329 7.85 14.22 3.11
C GLU A 329 9.18 13.53 3.43
N ARG A 330 9.23 12.76 4.51
CA ARG A 330 10.44 12.00 4.88
C ARG A 330 10.82 10.97 3.82
N ILE A 331 9.87 10.20 3.33
CA ILE A 331 10.11 9.21 2.28
C ILE A 331 10.61 9.89 1.00
N LYS A 332 9.97 10.97 0.58
CA LYS A 332 10.36 11.76 -0.59
C LYS A 332 11.76 12.35 -0.42
N PHE A 333 12.06 12.91 0.75
CA PHE A 333 13.39 13.45 1.08
C PHE A 333 14.49 12.39 0.92
N LEU A 334 14.33 11.19 1.50
CA LEU A 334 15.31 10.12 1.38
C LEU A 334 15.46 9.63 -0.07
N GLY A 335 14.34 9.51 -0.80
CA GLY A 335 14.36 9.14 -2.21
C GLY A 335 15.07 10.17 -3.09
N ASN A 336 14.85 11.47 -2.85
CA ASN A 336 15.55 12.56 -3.55
C ASN A 336 17.05 12.52 -3.23
N ARG A 337 17.43 12.42 -1.94
CA ARG A 337 18.85 12.32 -1.53
C ARG A 337 19.57 11.21 -2.28
N LEU A 338 18.96 10.03 -2.41
CA LEU A 338 19.52 8.93 -3.19
C LEU A 338 19.68 9.30 -4.67
N ARG A 339 18.62 9.81 -5.32
CA ARG A 339 18.65 10.16 -6.74
C ARG A 339 19.69 11.24 -7.04
N ASP A 340 19.78 12.26 -6.20
CA ASP A 340 20.73 13.38 -6.40
C ASP A 340 22.17 12.90 -6.25
N GLY A 341 22.46 12.07 -5.24
CA GLY A 341 23.78 11.47 -5.10
C GLY A 341 24.19 10.56 -6.26
N LEU A 342 23.22 9.85 -6.84
CA LEU A 342 23.44 8.97 -7.98
C LEU A 342 23.64 9.75 -9.29
N ARG A 343 22.95 10.89 -9.49
CA ARG A 343 23.07 11.73 -10.71
C ARG A 343 24.48 12.27 -10.93
N ALA A 344 25.26 12.46 -9.86
CA ALA A 344 26.64 12.93 -9.96
C ALA A 344 27.57 11.93 -10.67
N ASN A 345 27.19 10.64 -10.73
CA ASN A 345 27.98 9.58 -11.32
C ASN A 345 27.58 9.30 -12.77
N LYS A 346 28.46 9.63 -13.71
CA LYS A 346 28.21 9.50 -15.17
C LYS A 346 27.97 8.07 -15.66
N LYS A 347 28.43 7.05 -14.92
CA LYS A 347 28.20 5.62 -15.25
C LYS A 347 26.85 5.12 -14.73
N VAL A 348 26.12 5.91 -13.94
CA VAL A 348 24.80 5.55 -13.44
C VAL A 348 23.72 6.02 -14.42
N LYS A 349 22.86 5.09 -14.79
CA LYS A 349 21.65 5.37 -15.54
C LYS A 349 20.42 5.22 -14.64
N ILE A 350 19.72 6.33 -14.38
CA ILE A 350 18.47 6.34 -13.60
C ILE A 350 17.29 6.11 -14.55
N PHE A 351 16.42 5.14 -14.18
CA PHE A 351 15.20 4.76 -14.91
C PHE A 351 13.91 5.21 -14.20
N SER A 352 14.02 5.78 -12.99
CA SER A 352 12.92 6.54 -12.39
C SER A 352 12.64 7.82 -13.21
N PRO A 353 11.45 8.44 -13.09
CA PRO A 353 11.08 9.62 -13.87
C PRO A 353 12.12 10.73 -13.80
N LYS A 354 12.23 11.50 -14.88
CA LYS A 354 13.06 12.71 -14.92
C LYS A 354 12.38 13.87 -14.17
N GLU A 355 11.06 13.93 -14.22
CA GLU A 355 10.26 14.93 -13.52
C GLU A 355 10.16 14.55 -12.03
N GLU A 356 10.65 15.42 -11.14
CA GLU A 356 10.75 15.16 -9.70
C GLU A 356 9.39 15.04 -9.01
N THR A 357 8.37 15.71 -9.51
CA THR A 357 7.00 15.63 -9.01
C THR A 357 6.40 14.22 -9.15
N MET A 358 6.91 13.46 -10.14
CA MET A 358 6.54 12.07 -10.36
C MET A 358 7.32 11.07 -9.49
N CYS A 359 8.12 11.51 -8.52
CA CYS A 359 9.00 10.66 -7.72
C CYS A 359 8.70 10.74 -6.23
N ALA A 360 8.85 9.60 -5.53
CA ALA A 360 8.82 9.52 -4.06
C ALA A 360 9.96 8.60 -3.56
N GLY A 361 9.67 7.57 -2.78
CA GLY A 361 10.68 6.69 -2.16
C GLY A 361 11.30 5.64 -3.07
N ILE A 362 10.75 5.40 -4.26
CA ILE A 362 11.30 4.40 -5.19
C ILE A 362 12.31 5.05 -6.14
N THR A 363 13.49 4.42 -6.25
CA THR A 363 14.53 4.79 -7.22
C THR A 363 15.00 3.55 -7.97
N LEU A 364 14.88 3.57 -9.30
CA LEU A 364 15.33 2.52 -10.21
C LEU A 364 16.54 3.00 -11.00
N TYR A 365 17.63 2.26 -10.95
CA TYR A 365 18.87 2.62 -11.65
C TYR A 365 19.77 1.42 -11.88
N ASN A 366 20.70 1.55 -12.84
CA ASN A 366 21.78 0.60 -13.06
C ASN A 366 23.13 1.33 -13.20
N ILE A 367 24.21 0.60 -13.07
CA ILE A 367 25.58 1.02 -13.37
C ILE A 367 25.97 0.41 -14.72
N GLU A 368 26.55 1.19 -15.60
CA GLU A 368 27.04 0.71 -16.89
C GLU A 368 27.98 -0.51 -16.72
N GLY A 369 27.72 -1.57 -17.49
CA GLY A 369 28.48 -2.82 -17.45
C GLY A 369 28.09 -3.80 -16.33
N MET A 370 27.08 -3.49 -15.50
CA MET A 370 26.61 -4.40 -14.45
C MET A 370 25.20 -4.91 -14.72
N THR A 371 24.93 -6.15 -14.33
CA THR A 371 23.55 -6.67 -14.22
C THR A 371 22.92 -6.28 -12.88
N GLY A 372 21.59 -6.32 -12.80
CA GLY A 372 20.88 -6.05 -11.55
C GLY A 372 21.24 -7.04 -10.44
N ALA A 373 21.50 -8.30 -10.78
CA ALA A 373 21.94 -9.29 -9.81
C ALA A 373 23.34 -8.96 -9.26
N GLN A 374 24.29 -8.64 -10.13
CA GLN A 374 25.65 -8.24 -9.72
C GLN A 374 25.62 -7.00 -8.82
N LEU A 375 24.81 -6.00 -9.15
CA LEU A 375 24.68 -4.78 -8.34
C LEU A 375 24.04 -5.09 -6.98
N GLN A 376 23.01 -5.91 -6.93
CA GLN A 376 22.38 -6.35 -5.68
C GLN A 376 23.36 -7.12 -4.78
N ASP A 377 24.16 -8.03 -5.36
CA ASP A 377 25.14 -8.83 -4.63
C ASP A 377 26.31 -7.96 -4.13
N ALA A 378 26.73 -6.96 -4.90
CA ALA A 378 27.75 -6.00 -4.47
C ALA A 378 27.29 -5.19 -3.24
N TYR A 379 26.03 -4.75 -3.21
CA TYR A 379 25.44 -4.09 -2.03
C TYR A 379 25.44 -4.99 -0.80
N TRP A 380 25.07 -6.25 -1.00
CA TRP A 380 25.06 -7.21 0.09
C TRP A 380 26.47 -7.52 0.62
N ALA A 381 27.42 -7.75 -0.28
CA ALA A 381 28.80 -8.05 0.09
C ALA A 381 29.46 -6.90 0.85
N LYS A 382 29.24 -5.65 0.40
CA LYS A 382 29.92 -4.47 0.96
C LYS A 382 29.30 -3.96 2.27
N ALA A 383 27.98 -4.02 2.43
CA ALA A 383 27.30 -3.37 3.56
C ALA A 383 26.00 -4.08 4.01
N LYS A 384 25.77 -5.33 3.60
CA LYS A 384 24.55 -6.08 3.93
C LYS A 384 23.26 -5.30 3.58
N MET A 385 23.30 -4.48 2.53
CA MET A 385 22.16 -3.75 2.02
C MET A 385 21.36 -4.58 1.02
N ARG A 386 20.04 -4.50 1.08
CA ARG A 386 19.16 -5.32 0.23
C ARG A 386 18.18 -4.48 -0.59
N PRO A 387 18.58 -3.88 -1.72
CA PRO A 387 17.67 -3.43 -2.76
C PRO A 387 17.12 -4.62 -3.54
N ARG A 388 16.19 -4.41 -4.46
CA ARG A 388 15.63 -5.46 -5.33
C ARG A 388 16.21 -5.38 -6.73
N SER A 389 16.76 -6.48 -7.24
CA SER A 389 17.14 -6.61 -8.66
C SER A 389 15.90 -6.49 -9.56
N GLN A 390 16.04 -5.77 -10.67
CA GLN A 390 15.01 -5.52 -11.70
C GLN A 390 15.50 -5.99 -13.09
N GLY A 391 16.36 -6.99 -13.10
CA GLY A 391 16.95 -7.57 -14.31
C GLY A 391 18.18 -6.80 -14.82
N ASP A 392 18.74 -7.29 -15.92
CA ASP A 392 20.05 -6.85 -16.37
C ASP A 392 20.05 -5.43 -16.92
N LEU A 393 18.99 -5.04 -17.60
CA LEU A 393 18.89 -3.70 -18.19
C LEU A 393 18.64 -2.61 -17.12
N TYR A 394 17.78 -2.90 -16.15
CA TYR A 394 17.26 -1.87 -15.23
C TYR A 394 18.00 -1.85 -13.88
N GLY A 395 18.85 -2.82 -13.60
CA GLY A 395 19.67 -2.84 -12.41
C GLY A 395 18.88 -3.13 -11.13
N VAL A 396 18.86 -2.18 -10.18
CA VAL A 396 18.19 -2.36 -8.88
C VAL A 396 17.17 -1.26 -8.60
N ARG A 397 16.12 -1.67 -7.87
CA ARG A 397 15.14 -0.77 -7.27
C ARG A 397 15.45 -0.61 -5.79
N HIS A 398 15.73 0.60 -5.35
CA HIS A 398 15.70 0.99 -3.95
C HIS A 398 14.31 1.48 -3.58
N SER A 399 13.82 1.06 -2.42
CA SER A 399 12.61 1.55 -1.79
C SER A 399 13.01 2.15 -0.44
N THR A 400 13.26 3.46 -0.40
CA THR A 400 13.64 4.19 0.82
C THR A 400 12.40 4.45 1.68
N HIS A 401 12.51 4.21 2.99
CA HIS A 401 11.38 4.29 3.91
C HIS A 401 11.75 5.06 5.19
N ILE A 402 10.78 5.44 6.03
CA ILE A 402 10.99 6.18 7.27
C ILE A 402 11.95 5.51 8.26
N PHE A 403 12.12 4.20 8.18
CA PHE A 403 13.09 3.46 9.00
C PHE A 403 14.53 3.51 8.45
N ASN A 404 14.76 4.11 7.29
CA ASN A 404 16.10 4.32 6.78
C ASN A 404 16.67 5.66 7.27
N SER A 405 17.99 5.67 7.55
CA SER A 405 18.72 6.90 7.90
C SER A 405 19.37 7.55 6.67
N GLU A 406 19.74 8.83 6.80
CA GLU A 406 20.56 9.52 5.79
C GLU A 406 21.90 8.82 5.58
N ASP A 407 22.54 8.33 6.66
CA ASP A 407 23.83 7.63 6.58
C ASP A 407 23.74 6.34 5.77
N GLU A 408 22.63 5.63 5.87
CA GLU A 408 22.37 4.44 5.03
C GLU A 408 22.26 4.81 3.55
N ILE A 409 21.61 5.93 3.23
CA ILE A 409 21.49 6.43 1.85
C ILE A 409 22.87 6.87 1.33
N ASP A 410 23.63 7.63 2.12
CA ASP A 410 24.98 8.08 1.76
C ASP A 410 25.95 6.91 1.56
N SER A 411 25.85 5.89 2.42
CA SER A 411 26.60 4.64 2.27
C SER A 411 26.25 3.91 0.97
N ALA A 412 24.94 3.86 0.61
CA ALA A 412 24.51 3.28 -0.66
C ALA A 412 25.08 4.03 -1.87
N ILE A 413 25.08 5.37 -1.86
CA ILE A 413 25.70 6.22 -2.89
C ILE A 413 27.22 5.95 -2.98
N LYS A 414 27.90 5.90 -1.83
CA LYS A 414 29.36 5.61 -1.78
C LYS A 414 29.70 4.26 -2.40
N ILE A 415 28.88 3.23 -2.17
CA ILE A 415 29.07 1.91 -2.79
C ILE A 415 29.00 2.00 -4.31
N VAL A 416 28.00 2.69 -4.86
CA VAL A 416 27.85 2.89 -6.31
C VAL A 416 29.08 3.62 -6.90
N ASN A 417 29.51 4.68 -6.24
CA ASN A 417 30.69 5.44 -6.68
C ASN A 417 31.96 4.58 -6.70
N GLY A 418 32.14 3.75 -5.67
CA GLY A 418 33.27 2.80 -5.61
C GLY A 418 33.21 1.67 -6.61
N LEU A 419 32.01 1.26 -7.09
CA LEU A 419 31.84 0.26 -8.15
C LEU A 419 32.07 0.86 -9.56
N SER A 420 31.91 2.15 -9.68
CA SER A 420 32.06 2.88 -10.94
C SER A 420 33.47 3.38 -11.22
N THR A 421 34.38 3.22 -10.28
CA THR A 421 35.82 3.55 -10.44
C THR A 421 36.51 2.40 -11.15
N PRO A 422 37.41 2.64 -12.14
CA PRO A 422 38.14 1.60 -12.86
C PRO A 422 39.00 0.74 -11.94
#